data_63361ebc082b6c7863d3373f9972c81c
#
_entry.id   63361ebc082b6c7863d3373f9972c81c
#
_cell.length_a   1.000
_cell.length_b   1.000
_cell.length_c   1.000
_cell.angle_alpha   90.00
_cell.angle_beta   90.00
_cell.angle_gamma   90.00
#
_symmetry.space_group_name_H-M   'P 1'
#
loop_
_entity.id
_entity.type
_entity.pdbx_description
1 polymer ?
#
loop_
_entity_poly.entity_id
_entity_poly.type
_entity_poly.pdbx_seq_one_letter_code
_entity_poly.pdbx_strand_id
1 'polypeptide(L)'
;MNQATHKGESQFLDALLSTLYRLNNRYLRRLIREILHRSLEAELYSKTLRAIYSKYRNVRVGMYSYGCFHANLPPGTEVGRYTSVARNLKVIDASHPITHKSSHPFFFNPDLGYVTDLLIEWRKKLIIGNDVYIGLDVTILPAVTSIGDGAVIAAGSVVIKDVPPFAVVGGNPAKLIKFRFPTETIEKIVSSRWWEKDIEELNMDEEGFAGFLKPLE
;
A
#
# COMPACT_ATOMS: atom_id res chain seq x y z
N MET A 1 19.84 22.95 -12.37
CA MET A 1 18.71 23.91 -12.32
C MET A 1 17.84 23.61 -11.11
N ASN A 2 17.89 24.50 -10.18
CA ASN A 2 17.13 24.74 -8.94
C ASN A 2 16.18 23.66 -8.33
N GLN A 3 16.75 22.73 -7.58
CA GLN A 3 15.99 21.91 -6.62
C GLN A 3 15.54 22.69 -5.35
N ALA A 4 16.19 23.80 -5.02
CA ALA A 4 15.89 24.57 -3.81
C ALA A 4 14.62 25.42 -3.88
N THR A 5 14.24 25.93 -5.05
CA THR A 5 13.03 26.74 -5.25
C THR A 5 11.75 25.89 -5.24
N HIS A 6 11.79 24.66 -5.74
CA HIS A 6 10.66 23.73 -5.67
C HIS A 6 10.33 23.25 -4.25
N LYS A 7 11.33 23.16 -3.34
CA LYS A 7 11.09 22.73 -1.95
C LYS A 7 10.28 23.75 -1.14
N GLY A 8 10.47 25.04 -1.35
CA GLY A 8 9.79 26.11 -0.59
C GLY A 8 8.33 26.30 -0.99
N GLU A 9 8.04 26.30 -2.28
CA GLU A 9 6.66 26.42 -2.79
C GLU A 9 5.81 25.19 -2.45
N SER A 10 6.41 24.00 -2.47
CA SER A 10 5.77 22.75 -2.03
C SER A 10 5.35 22.80 -0.56
N GLN A 11 6.20 23.30 0.33
CA GLN A 11 5.90 23.34 1.77
C GLN A 11 4.76 24.29 2.13
N PHE A 12 4.68 25.46 1.48
CA PHE A 12 3.59 26.41 1.70
C PHE A 12 2.26 25.86 1.20
N LEU A 13 2.24 25.30 -0.01
CA LEU A 13 1.06 24.68 -0.59
C LEU A 13 0.58 23.50 0.26
N ASP A 14 1.49 22.68 0.73
CA ASP A 14 1.23 21.54 1.63
C ASP A 14 0.59 21.99 2.95
N ALA A 15 1.11 23.04 3.58
CA ALA A 15 0.55 23.61 4.81
C ALA A 15 -0.86 24.16 4.59
N LEU A 16 -1.08 24.87 3.49
CA LEU A 16 -2.38 25.41 3.10
C LEU A 16 -3.39 24.29 2.86
N LEU A 17 -3.04 23.29 2.07
CA LEU A 17 -3.88 22.15 1.75
C LEU A 17 -4.22 21.32 3.00
N SER A 18 -3.27 21.13 3.90
CA SER A 18 -3.50 20.48 5.20
C SER A 18 -4.50 21.25 6.05
N THR A 19 -4.40 22.58 6.07
CA THR A 19 -5.32 23.46 6.81
C THR A 19 -6.73 23.40 6.21
N LEU A 20 -6.85 23.51 4.90
CA LEU A 20 -8.12 23.39 4.20
C LEU A 20 -8.77 22.00 4.35
N TYR A 21 -7.97 20.95 4.43
CA TYR A 21 -8.49 19.59 4.64
C TYR A 21 -9.15 19.40 6.01
N ARG A 22 -8.83 20.24 7.00
CA ARG A 22 -9.49 20.25 8.33
C ARG A 22 -10.95 20.68 8.23
N LEU A 23 -11.29 21.50 7.23
CA LEU A 23 -12.68 21.88 6.98
C LEU A 23 -13.48 20.62 6.61
N ASN A 24 -14.60 20.39 7.33
CA ASN A 24 -15.40 19.16 7.16
C ASN A 24 -16.29 19.22 5.91
N ASN A 25 -15.70 19.58 4.77
CA ASN A 25 -16.35 19.65 3.47
C ASN A 25 -15.88 18.52 2.56
N ARG A 26 -16.79 17.60 2.22
CA ARG A 26 -16.47 16.40 1.42
C ARG A 26 -15.95 16.74 0.01
N TYR A 27 -16.44 17.81 -0.60
CA TYR A 27 -16.02 18.22 -1.95
C TYR A 27 -14.63 18.83 -1.93
N LEU A 28 -14.35 19.69 -0.94
CA LEU A 28 -13.03 20.29 -0.76
C LEU A 28 -11.99 19.20 -0.46
N ARG A 29 -12.29 18.25 0.40
CA ARG A 29 -11.41 17.11 0.69
C ARG A 29 -11.15 16.25 -0.54
N ARG A 30 -12.16 16.05 -1.39
CA ARG A 30 -11.99 15.35 -2.67
C ARG A 30 -11.08 16.13 -3.61
N LEU A 31 -11.32 17.43 -3.77
CA LEU A 31 -10.51 18.31 -4.62
C LEU A 31 -9.04 18.34 -4.15
N ILE A 32 -8.79 18.47 -2.86
CA ILE A 32 -7.45 18.48 -2.30
C ILE A 32 -6.73 17.16 -2.59
N ARG A 33 -7.39 16.03 -2.43
CA ARG A 33 -6.81 14.73 -2.81
C ARG A 33 -6.46 14.68 -4.28
N GLU A 34 -7.37 15.07 -5.16
CA GLU A 34 -7.12 15.11 -6.62
C GLU A 34 -5.89 15.98 -6.98
N ILE A 35 -5.70 17.09 -6.28
CA ILE A 35 -4.52 17.97 -6.47
C ILE A 35 -3.24 17.26 -5.99
N LEU A 36 -3.27 16.64 -4.80
CA LEU A 36 -2.13 15.97 -4.20
C LEU A 36 -1.73 14.67 -4.92
N HIS A 37 -2.66 14.04 -5.64
CA HIS A 37 -2.40 12.82 -6.40
C HIS A 37 -1.97 13.07 -7.86
N ARG A 38 -1.91 14.32 -8.31
CA ARG A 38 -1.77 14.64 -9.75
C ARG A 38 -0.45 14.19 -10.37
N SER A 39 0.59 14.01 -9.57
CA SER A 39 1.89 13.60 -10.11
C SER A 39 2.48 12.45 -9.31
N LEU A 40 3.24 11.61 -9.98
CA LEU A 40 4.05 10.57 -9.34
C LEU A 40 5.00 11.16 -8.30
N GLU A 41 5.58 12.32 -8.59
CA GLU A 41 6.46 13.04 -7.67
C GLU A 41 5.76 13.40 -6.36
N ALA A 42 4.51 13.90 -6.44
CA ALA A 42 3.71 14.20 -5.25
C ALA A 42 3.45 12.95 -4.40
N GLU A 43 3.14 11.82 -5.01
CA GLU A 43 2.97 10.57 -4.28
C GLU A 43 4.27 10.07 -3.63
N LEU A 44 5.40 10.22 -4.30
CA LEU A 44 6.70 9.76 -3.79
C LEU A 44 7.18 10.60 -2.59
N TYR A 45 7.01 11.93 -2.63
CA TYR A 45 7.67 12.85 -1.69
C TYR A 45 6.76 13.58 -0.71
N SER A 46 5.44 13.68 -0.95
CA SER A 46 4.55 14.48 -0.10
C SER A 46 4.33 13.85 1.28
N LYS A 47 4.91 14.47 2.30
CA LYS A 47 4.65 14.16 3.72
C LYS A 47 3.22 14.53 4.11
N THR A 48 2.68 15.61 3.53
CA THR A 48 1.30 16.07 3.78
C THR A 48 0.25 15.08 3.32
N LEU A 49 0.42 14.49 2.13
CA LEU A 49 -0.46 13.45 1.62
C LEU A 49 -0.51 12.25 2.59
N ARG A 50 0.65 11.81 3.08
CA ARG A 50 0.77 10.72 4.06
C ARG A 50 0.10 11.05 5.40
N ALA A 51 0.30 12.27 5.90
CA ALA A 51 -0.34 12.75 7.13
C ALA A 51 -1.87 12.79 7.00
N ILE A 52 -2.39 13.23 5.86
CA ILE A 52 -3.83 13.24 5.56
C ILE A 52 -4.38 11.81 5.55
N TYR A 53 -3.74 10.88 4.86
CA TYR A 53 -4.18 9.49 4.80
C TYR A 53 -4.11 8.81 6.17
N SER A 54 -3.03 9.00 6.92
CA SER A 54 -2.89 8.48 8.28
C SER A 54 -4.01 9.02 9.20
N LYS A 55 -4.22 10.34 9.20
CA LYS A 55 -5.17 10.98 10.12
C LYS A 55 -6.65 10.73 9.79
N TYR A 56 -7.01 10.79 8.51
CA TYR A 56 -8.42 10.81 8.10
C TYR A 56 -8.91 9.50 7.47
N ARG A 57 -8.01 8.62 7.08
CA ARG A 57 -8.35 7.31 6.53
C ARG A 57 -7.82 6.14 7.37
N ASN A 58 -7.01 6.43 8.40
CA ASN A 58 -6.31 5.41 9.17
C ASN A 58 -5.50 4.47 8.27
N VAL A 59 -4.83 5.03 7.25
CA VAL A 59 -3.93 4.30 6.33
C VAL A 59 -2.57 4.94 6.41
N ARG A 60 -1.55 4.17 6.78
CA ARG A 60 -0.16 4.63 6.82
C ARG A 60 0.58 4.21 5.55
N VAL A 61 1.24 5.14 4.89
CA VAL A 61 2.04 4.87 3.68
C VAL A 61 3.44 5.42 3.89
N GLY A 62 4.44 4.58 3.73
CA GLY A 62 5.86 4.95 3.83
C GLY A 62 6.31 5.88 2.70
N MET A 63 7.43 6.58 2.92
CA MET A 63 8.01 7.47 1.91
C MET A 63 8.42 6.69 0.66
N TYR A 64 8.42 7.38 -0.48
CA TYR A 64 8.78 6.85 -1.81
C TYR A 64 7.86 5.75 -2.33
N SER A 65 6.74 5.47 -1.65
CA SER A 65 5.70 4.55 -2.14
C SER A 65 4.65 5.32 -2.95
N TYR A 66 4.16 4.71 -4.03
CA TYR A 66 3.18 5.32 -4.94
C TYR A 66 2.10 4.34 -5.39
N GLY A 67 1.01 4.88 -5.97
CA GLY A 67 -0.17 4.11 -6.39
C GLY A 67 -1.09 3.69 -5.24
N CYS A 68 -0.59 3.73 -4.00
CA CYS A 68 -1.35 3.37 -2.80
C CYS A 68 -2.53 4.31 -2.53
N PHE A 69 -2.40 5.56 -2.93
CA PHE A 69 -3.37 6.62 -2.65
C PHE A 69 -4.60 6.56 -3.56
N HIS A 70 -4.49 5.91 -4.70
CA HIS A 70 -5.61 5.63 -5.62
C HIS A 70 -6.36 4.34 -5.25
N ALA A 71 -5.70 3.44 -4.53
CA ALA A 71 -6.32 2.22 -4.05
C ALA A 71 -7.30 2.50 -2.90
N ASN A 72 -8.43 1.79 -2.88
CA ASN A 72 -9.32 1.85 -1.73
C ASN A 72 -8.81 0.93 -0.63
N LEU A 73 -7.71 1.37 0.03
CA LEU A 73 -7.13 0.64 1.14
C LEU A 73 -8.01 0.74 2.38
N PRO A 74 -8.28 -0.36 3.07
CA PRO A 74 -9.07 -0.38 4.28
C PRO A 74 -8.39 0.35 5.44
N PRO A 75 -9.16 0.90 6.40
CA PRO A 75 -8.61 1.47 7.61
C PRO A 75 -7.73 0.45 8.37
N GLY A 76 -6.63 0.91 8.94
CA GLY A 76 -5.65 0.06 9.60
C GLY A 76 -4.59 -0.53 8.66
N THR A 77 -4.66 -0.24 7.36
CA THR A 77 -3.62 -0.67 6.41
C THR A 77 -2.33 0.11 6.64
N GLU A 78 -1.22 -0.63 6.62
CA GLU A 78 0.13 -0.09 6.61
C GLU A 78 0.85 -0.50 5.34
N VAL A 79 1.51 0.44 4.70
CA VAL A 79 2.35 0.22 3.51
C VAL A 79 3.74 0.73 3.83
N GLY A 80 4.74 -0.08 3.60
CA GLY A 80 6.15 0.24 3.80
C GLY A 80 6.67 1.31 2.82
N ARG A 81 7.97 1.51 2.81
CA ARG A 81 8.69 2.46 1.94
C ARG A 81 9.01 1.80 0.60
N TYR A 82 9.18 2.62 -0.45
CA TYR A 82 9.57 2.19 -1.81
C TYR A 82 8.62 1.18 -2.45
N THR A 83 7.39 1.07 -1.98
CA THR A 83 6.39 0.14 -2.50
C THR A 83 5.67 0.73 -3.71
N SER A 84 5.54 -0.07 -4.76
CA SER A 84 4.94 0.28 -6.04
C SER A 84 3.61 -0.44 -6.22
N VAL A 85 2.53 0.31 -6.35
CA VAL A 85 1.19 -0.26 -6.56
C VAL A 85 0.64 0.21 -7.91
N ALA A 86 0.40 -0.74 -8.80
CA ALA A 86 -0.24 -0.45 -10.08
C ALA A 86 -1.75 -0.15 -9.90
N ARG A 87 -2.40 0.28 -10.97
CA ARG A 87 -3.82 0.68 -10.96
C ARG A 87 -4.74 -0.50 -10.62
N ASN A 88 -5.92 -0.16 -10.14
CA ASN A 88 -7.04 -1.08 -9.89
C ASN A 88 -6.76 -2.15 -8.81
N LEU A 89 -5.86 -1.88 -7.85
CA LEU A 89 -5.75 -2.73 -6.67
C LEU A 89 -7.09 -2.76 -5.93
N LYS A 90 -7.62 -3.96 -5.71
CA LYS A 90 -8.84 -4.22 -4.93
C LYS A 90 -8.45 -4.91 -3.64
N VAL A 91 -8.80 -4.32 -2.51
CA VAL A 91 -8.63 -4.93 -1.20
C VAL A 91 -10.01 -5.18 -0.61
N ILE A 92 -10.36 -6.44 -0.44
CA ILE A 92 -11.66 -6.86 0.07
C ILE A 92 -11.57 -6.96 1.60
N ASP A 93 -12.45 -6.25 2.31
CA ASP A 93 -12.40 -6.09 3.77
C ASP A 93 -13.08 -7.20 4.53
N ALA A 94 -14.13 -7.77 3.94
CA ALA A 94 -15.00 -8.70 4.64
C ALA A 94 -15.40 -9.86 3.73
N SER A 95 -15.76 -10.98 4.36
CA SER A 95 -16.33 -12.15 3.71
C SER A 95 -17.65 -12.52 4.36
N HIS A 96 -18.55 -13.11 3.57
CA HIS A 96 -19.77 -13.70 4.09
C HIS A 96 -19.45 -14.95 4.93
N PRO A 97 -20.29 -15.32 5.92
CA PRO A 97 -20.08 -16.49 6.76
C PRO A 97 -20.38 -17.79 6.00
N ILE A 98 -19.39 -18.26 5.24
CA ILE A 98 -19.53 -19.41 4.33
C ILE A 98 -19.65 -20.77 5.06
N THR A 99 -19.38 -20.81 6.36
CA THR A 99 -19.53 -22.02 7.20
C THR A 99 -20.95 -22.21 7.72
N HIS A 100 -21.82 -21.23 7.55
CA HIS A 100 -23.22 -21.30 7.93
C HIS A 100 -24.07 -21.96 6.85
N LYS A 101 -25.26 -22.46 7.22
CA LYS A 101 -26.20 -23.07 6.28
C LYS A 101 -26.57 -22.17 5.12
N SER A 102 -26.57 -20.85 5.35
CA SER A 102 -26.80 -19.82 4.33
C SER A 102 -25.80 -18.69 4.50
N SER A 103 -25.25 -18.22 3.40
CA SER A 103 -24.41 -17.00 3.33
C SER A 103 -25.21 -15.75 2.98
N HIS A 104 -26.55 -15.83 2.99
CA HIS A 104 -27.41 -14.70 2.60
C HIS A 104 -27.54 -13.69 3.76
N PRO A 105 -27.55 -12.35 3.49
CA PRO A 105 -27.57 -11.30 4.51
C PRO A 105 -28.70 -11.41 5.53
N PHE A 106 -29.84 -11.99 5.20
CA PHE A 106 -30.94 -12.22 6.17
C PHE A 106 -30.50 -13.02 7.40
N PHE A 107 -29.46 -13.82 7.29
CA PHE A 107 -29.01 -14.72 8.36
C PHE A 107 -27.74 -14.23 9.08
N PHE A 108 -27.21 -13.06 8.71
CA PHE A 108 -26.01 -12.54 9.35
C PHE A 108 -25.97 -11.00 9.47
N ASN A 109 -26.92 -10.25 8.88
CA ASN A 109 -26.96 -8.79 8.97
C ASN A 109 -28.15 -8.33 9.81
N PRO A 110 -27.93 -7.77 11.01
CA PRO A 110 -29.00 -7.31 11.90
C PRO A 110 -29.81 -6.13 11.34
N ASP A 111 -29.27 -5.34 10.42
CA ASP A 111 -29.99 -4.22 9.80
C ASP A 111 -31.25 -4.68 9.05
N LEU A 112 -31.33 -5.98 8.72
CA LEU A 112 -32.49 -6.56 8.05
C LEU A 112 -33.57 -7.08 9.03
N GLY A 113 -33.33 -7.01 10.34
CA GLY A 113 -34.31 -7.28 11.38
C GLY A 113 -34.62 -8.76 11.69
N TYR A 114 -33.89 -9.71 11.11
CA TYR A 114 -34.11 -11.16 11.31
C TYR A 114 -33.10 -11.82 12.25
N VAL A 115 -31.98 -11.16 12.52
CA VAL A 115 -30.91 -11.61 13.41
C VAL A 115 -30.47 -10.44 14.30
N THR A 116 -29.84 -10.75 15.44
CA THR A 116 -29.35 -9.75 16.40
C THR A 116 -27.89 -9.41 16.20
N ASP A 117 -27.11 -10.35 15.67
CA ASP A 117 -25.66 -10.24 15.61
C ASP A 117 -25.17 -10.17 14.17
N LEU A 118 -24.15 -9.31 13.95
CA LEU A 118 -23.45 -9.21 12.68
C LEU A 118 -22.36 -10.29 12.62
N LEU A 119 -22.58 -11.31 11.79
CA LEU A 119 -21.67 -12.46 11.65
C LEU A 119 -20.72 -12.33 10.46
N ILE A 120 -20.21 -11.15 10.19
CA ILE A 120 -19.20 -10.91 9.15
C ILE A 120 -17.81 -10.99 9.74
N GLU A 121 -16.93 -11.75 9.09
CA GLU A 121 -15.51 -11.74 9.38
C GLU A 121 -14.83 -10.58 8.65
N TRP A 122 -14.48 -9.55 9.41
CA TRP A 122 -13.73 -8.40 8.93
C TRP A 122 -12.24 -8.68 8.94
N ARG A 123 -11.54 -8.11 7.97
CA ARG A 123 -10.07 -8.06 7.98
C ARG A 123 -9.59 -7.43 9.29
N LYS A 124 -8.66 -8.08 9.97
CA LYS A 124 -8.06 -7.54 11.20
C LYS A 124 -7.08 -6.41 10.91
N LYS A 125 -6.18 -6.62 9.96
CA LYS A 125 -5.14 -5.68 9.55
C LYS A 125 -4.55 -6.11 8.20
N LEU A 126 -4.03 -5.16 7.42
CA LEU A 126 -3.21 -5.45 6.24
C LEU A 126 -1.88 -4.70 6.38
N ILE A 127 -0.78 -5.45 6.36
CA ILE A 127 0.58 -4.91 6.31
C ILE A 127 1.17 -5.26 4.95
N ILE A 128 1.53 -4.24 4.20
CA ILE A 128 2.30 -4.36 2.95
C ILE A 128 3.70 -3.85 3.27
N GLY A 129 4.71 -4.68 3.06
CA GLY A 129 6.09 -4.38 3.40
C GLY A 129 6.73 -3.29 2.55
N ASN A 130 8.05 -3.19 2.67
CA ASN A 130 8.91 -2.30 1.89
C ASN A 130 9.27 -2.93 0.55
N ASP A 131 9.55 -2.12 -0.47
CA ASP A 131 9.99 -2.59 -1.81
C ASP A 131 9.04 -3.64 -2.42
N VAL A 132 7.75 -3.56 -2.11
CA VAL A 132 6.74 -4.47 -2.67
C VAL A 132 6.29 -3.94 -4.03
N TYR A 133 6.14 -4.84 -5.00
CA TYR A 133 5.50 -4.51 -6.27
C TYR A 133 4.16 -5.24 -6.39
N ILE A 134 3.08 -4.49 -6.53
CA ILE A 134 1.73 -5.02 -6.78
C ILE A 134 1.32 -4.64 -8.21
N GLY A 135 1.15 -5.67 -9.04
CA GLY A 135 0.77 -5.51 -10.43
C GLY A 135 -0.67 -5.00 -10.64
N LEU A 136 -0.98 -4.71 -11.89
CA LEU A 136 -2.29 -4.20 -12.33
C LEU A 136 -3.42 -5.20 -12.00
N ASP A 137 -4.59 -4.70 -11.62
CA ASP A 137 -5.82 -5.50 -11.40
C ASP A 137 -5.68 -6.61 -10.35
N VAL A 138 -4.79 -6.46 -9.38
CA VAL A 138 -4.66 -7.41 -8.27
C VAL A 138 -5.85 -7.29 -7.30
N THR A 139 -6.31 -8.44 -6.80
CA THR A 139 -7.34 -8.52 -5.76
C THR A 139 -6.74 -9.21 -4.52
N ILE A 140 -6.87 -8.59 -3.35
CA ILE A 140 -6.41 -9.14 -2.06
C ILE A 140 -7.63 -9.49 -1.21
N LEU A 141 -7.78 -10.78 -0.86
CA LEU A 141 -8.92 -11.27 -0.08
C LEU A 141 -8.75 -11.03 1.45
N PRO A 142 -9.84 -11.07 2.24
CA PRO A 142 -9.82 -10.71 3.66
C PRO A 142 -8.87 -11.52 4.54
N ALA A 143 -8.61 -12.77 4.19
CA ALA A 143 -7.70 -13.66 4.93
C ALA A 143 -6.21 -13.22 4.87
N VAL A 144 -5.84 -12.38 3.90
CA VAL A 144 -4.47 -11.88 3.77
C VAL A 144 -4.24 -10.78 4.79
N THR A 145 -3.29 -10.96 5.68
CA THR A 145 -2.89 -10.00 6.71
C THR A 145 -1.55 -9.34 6.43
N SER A 146 -0.69 -10.00 5.64
CA SER A 146 0.66 -9.52 5.34
C SER A 146 1.11 -9.83 3.91
N ILE A 147 1.86 -8.89 3.35
CA ILE A 147 2.67 -9.03 2.14
C ILE A 147 4.07 -8.60 2.53
N GLY A 148 5.02 -9.55 2.51
CA GLY A 148 6.37 -9.34 3.02
C GLY A 148 7.20 -8.39 2.17
N ASP A 149 8.29 -7.86 2.76
CA ASP A 149 9.24 -6.96 2.08
C ASP A 149 9.74 -7.57 0.77
N GLY A 150 9.90 -6.75 -0.25
CA GLY A 150 10.41 -7.18 -1.54
C GLY A 150 9.51 -8.13 -2.32
N ALA A 151 8.30 -8.43 -1.87
CA ALA A 151 7.38 -9.32 -2.58
C ALA A 151 6.90 -8.71 -3.90
N VAL A 152 6.60 -9.58 -4.86
CA VAL A 152 6.06 -9.21 -6.17
C VAL A 152 4.76 -9.98 -6.40
N ILE A 153 3.69 -9.23 -6.68
CA ILE A 153 2.39 -9.81 -7.04
C ILE A 153 2.13 -9.52 -8.52
N ALA A 154 2.05 -10.58 -9.32
CA ALA A 154 1.79 -10.47 -10.75
C ALA A 154 0.41 -9.86 -11.04
N ALA A 155 0.30 -9.14 -12.17
CA ALA A 155 -0.95 -8.54 -12.60
C ALA A 155 -2.09 -9.56 -12.71
N GLY A 156 -3.33 -9.14 -12.40
CA GLY A 156 -4.52 -9.98 -12.46
C GLY A 156 -4.61 -11.07 -11.39
N SER A 157 -3.74 -11.06 -10.39
CA SER A 157 -3.71 -12.09 -9.35
C SER A 157 -4.79 -11.92 -8.30
N VAL A 158 -5.29 -13.03 -7.77
CA VAL A 158 -6.19 -13.08 -6.60
C VAL A 158 -5.44 -13.67 -5.42
N VAL A 159 -4.96 -12.80 -4.52
CA VAL A 159 -4.18 -13.19 -3.34
C VAL A 159 -5.13 -13.63 -2.23
N ILE A 160 -5.01 -14.89 -1.80
CA ILE A 160 -5.92 -15.54 -0.83
C ILE A 160 -5.26 -15.84 0.53
N LYS A 161 -3.94 -15.69 0.63
CA LYS A 161 -3.14 -15.92 1.85
C LYS A 161 -1.94 -14.99 1.87
N ASP A 162 -1.31 -14.87 3.03
CA ASP A 162 -0.11 -14.06 3.23
C ASP A 162 1.00 -14.41 2.24
N VAL A 163 1.73 -13.37 1.80
CA VAL A 163 2.81 -13.48 0.83
C VAL A 163 4.15 -13.34 1.56
N PRO A 164 5.03 -14.35 1.49
CA PRO A 164 6.35 -14.29 2.11
C PRO A 164 7.22 -13.16 1.54
N PRO A 165 8.20 -12.65 2.32
CA PRO A 165 9.19 -11.71 1.81
C PRO A 165 9.89 -12.23 0.56
N PHE A 166 10.14 -11.34 -0.40
CA PHE A 166 10.81 -11.62 -1.67
C PHE A 166 10.16 -12.71 -2.55
N ALA A 167 8.96 -13.17 -2.20
CA ALA A 167 8.22 -14.11 -3.03
C ALA A 167 7.62 -13.41 -4.25
N VAL A 168 7.68 -14.06 -5.39
CA VAL A 168 6.94 -13.72 -6.61
C VAL A 168 5.72 -14.64 -6.65
N VAL A 169 4.54 -14.06 -6.56
CA VAL A 169 3.27 -14.81 -6.60
C VAL A 169 2.40 -14.36 -7.76
N GLY A 170 1.57 -15.26 -8.30
CA GLY A 170 0.69 -14.92 -9.41
C GLY A 170 -0.41 -15.94 -9.65
N GLY A 171 -1.43 -15.50 -10.38
CA GLY A 171 -2.57 -16.34 -10.78
C GLY A 171 -3.83 -16.16 -9.94
N ASN A 172 -4.87 -16.92 -10.27
CA ASN A 172 -6.16 -16.95 -9.55
C ASN A 172 -6.54 -18.41 -9.22
N PRO A 173 -6.43 -18.86 -7.97
CA PRO A 173 -5.80 -18.15 -6.85
C PRO A 173 -4.28 -18.00 -7.02
N ALA A 174 -3.72 -16.94 -6.44
CA ALA A 174 -2.28 -16.68 -6.49
C ALA A 174 -1.47 -17.79 -5.80
N LYS A 175 -0.43 -18.26 -6.48
CA LYS A 175 0.51 -19.27 -6.00
C LYS A 175 1.93 -18.73 -6.07
N LEU A 176 2.82 -19.27 -5.23
CA LEU A 176 4.24 -18.98 -5.31
C LEU A 176 4.78 -19.47 -6.67
N ILE A 177 5.40 -18.56 -7.41
CA ILE A 177 6.08 -18.85 -8.67
C ILE A 177 7.56 -19.13 -8.39
N LYS A 178 8.21 -18.19 -7.66
CA LYS A 178 9.62 -18.28 -7.24
C LYS A 178 9.91 -17.27 -6.13
N PHE A 179 11.08 -17.33 -5.56
CA PHE A 179 11.68 -16.19 -4.85
C PHE A 179 12.47 -15.32 -5.82
N ARG A 180 12.61 -14.03 -5.53
CA ARG A 180 13.37 -13.07 -6.37
C ARG A 180 14.83 -13.46 -6.45
N PHE A 181 15.39 -13.91 -5.33
CA PHE A 181 16.80 -14.17 -5.14
C PHE A 181 17.01 -15.45 -4.32
N PRO A 182 18.24 -16.03 -4.34
CA PRO A 182 18.65 -17.07 -3.38
C PRO A 182 18.58 -16.56 -1.93
N THR A 183 18.43 -17.47 -0.98
CA THR A 183 18.28 -17.15 0.45
C THR A 183 19.38 -16.26 0.98
N GLU A 184 20.65 -16.56 0.66
CA GLU A 184 21.80 -15.77 1.09
C GLU A 184 21.74 -14.30 0.60
N THR A 185 21.28 -14.10 -0.62
CA THR A 185 21.11 -12.76 -1.20
C THR A 185 19.96 -12.01 -0.49
N ILE A 186 18.86 -12.70 -0.22
CA ILE A 186 17.73 -12.15 0.54
C ILE A 186 18.19 -11.70 1.93
N GLU A 187 18.96 -12.53 2.65
CA GLU A 187 19.48 -12.20 3.97
C GLU A 187 20.37 -10.95 3.95
N LYS A 188 21.24 -10.82 2.95
CA LYS A 188 22.07 -9.62 2.74
C LYS A 188 21.22 -8.37 2.49
N ILE A 189 20.20 -8.46 1.64
CA ILE A 189 19.29 -7.35 1.34
C ILE A 189 18.52 -6.92 2.61
N VAL A 190 17.96 -7.89 3.34
CA VAL A 190 17.24 -7.64 4.60
C VAL A 190 18.16 -6.98 5.64
N SER A 191 19.38 -7.51 5.80
CA SER A 191 20.36 -6.98 6.77
C SER A 191 20.80 -5.56 6.45
N SER A 192 20.83 -5.17 5.18
CA SER A 192 21.22 -3.82 4.76
C SER A 192 20.19 -2.77 5.15
N ARG A 193 18.93 -3.14 5.32
CA ARG A 193 17.78 -2.25 5.61
C ARG A 193 17.76 -0.99 4.74
N TRP A 194 18.17 -1.12 3.48
CA TRP A 194 18.39 0.01 2.57
C TRP A 194 17.13 0.90 2.42
N TRP A 195 15.95 0.32 2.51
CA TRP A 195 14.69 1.04 2.43
C TRP A 195 14.43 2.01 3.60
N GLU A 196 15.23 1.97 4.67
CA GLU A 196 15.16 2.95 5.76
C GLU A 196 15.87 4.26 5.43
N LYS A 197 16.81 4.22 4.51
CA LYS A 197 17.51 5.40 3.99
C LYS A 197 16.60 6.25 3.12
N ASP A 198 16.82 7.54 3.09
CA ASP A 198 16.18 8.44 2.13
C ASP A 198 16.89 8.37 0.77
N ILE A 199 16.19 8.73 -0.31
CA ILE A 199 16.75 8.60 -1.66
C ILE A 199 17.99 9.45 -1.88
N GLU A 200 18.08 10.58 -1.18
CA GLU A 200 19.26 11.44 -1.20
C GLU A 200 20.47 10.76 -0.55
N GLU A 201 20.26 10.02 0.55
CA GLU A 201 21.32 9.24 1.22
C GLU A 201 21.81 8.11 0.32
N LEU A 202 20.90 7.41 -0.33
CA LEU A 202 21.23 6.34 -1.30
C LEU A 202 22.01 6.88 -2.50
N ASN A 203 21.70 8.10 -2.96
CA ASN A 203 22.35 8.71 -4.12
C ASN A 203 23.74 9.29 -3.80
N MET A 204 24.05 9.58 -2.54
CA MET A 204 25.39 10.00 -2.10
C MET A 204 26.39 8.84 -2.01
N ASP A 205 25.88 7.62 -1.90
CA ASP A 205 26.69 6.40 -1.91
C ASP A 205 26.77 5.88 -3.36
N GLU A 206 27.79 6.34 -4.11
CA GLU A 206 27.94 6.00 -5.51
C GLU A 206 28.04 4.48 -5.75
N GLU A 207 28.72 3.75 -4.86
CA GLU A 207 28.80 2.31 -4.92
C GLU A 207 27.46 1.67 -4.54
N GLY A 208 26.79 2.16 -3.50
CA GLY A 208 25.49 1.69 -3.05
C GLY A 208 24.42 1.90 -4.11
N PHE A 209 24.32 3.11 -4.69
CA PHE A 209 23.35 3.39 -5.73
C PHE A 209 23.62 2.59 -7.02
N ALA A 210 24.87 2.46 -7.44
CA ALA A 210 25.25 1.63 -8.58
C ALA A 210 24.88 0.16 -8.37
N GLY A 211 24.87 -0.33 -7.14
CA GLY A 211 24.42 -1.68 -6.79
C GLY A 211 22.94 -1.93 -7.14
N PHE A 212 22.08 -0.90 -7.05
CA PHE A 212 20.66 -1.04 -7.46
C PHE A 212 20.45 -1.09 -8.97
N LEU A 213 21.44 -0.66 -9.76
CA LEU A 213 21.35 -0.63 -11.21
C LEU A 213 21.83 -1.93 -11.85
N LYS A 214 22.43 -2.82 -11.08
CA LYS A 214 22.94 -4.11 -11.55
C LYS A 214 21.99 -5.24 -11.14
N PRO A 215 21.71 -6.21 -12.03
CA PRO A 215 21.03 -7.43 -11.63
C PRO A 215 21.81 -8.12 -10.51
N LEU A 216 21.10 -8.62 -9.51
CA LEU A 216 21.66 -9.51 -8.51
C LEU A 216 21.51 -10.96 -9.03
N GLU A 217 22.61 -11.69 -9.08
CA GLU A 217 22.65 -13.11 -9.45
C GLU A 217 22.15 -14.01 -8.31
#